data_5e6b25ce7e5de3b45f81b196b4238f17
#
_entry.id   5e6b25ce7e5de3b45f81b196b4238f17
#
_cell.length_a   1.000
_cell.length_b   1.000
_cell.length_c   1.000
_cell.angle_alpha   90.00
_cell.angle_beta   90.00
_cell.angle_gamma   90.00
#
_symmetry.space_group_name_H-M   'P 1'
#
loop_
_entity.id
_entity.type
_entity.pdbx_description
1 polymer ?
#
loop_
_entity_poly.entity_id
_entity_poly.type
_entity_poly.pdbx_seq_one_letter_code
_entity_poly.pdbx_strand_id
1 'polypeptide(L)'
;AIIPSMQPWLFSRAGPGIFGRHLRLHAPLAFGSDAPMVGINPLLGIAAAVTGPGGISVEDAVRAYTGGSAYSEFQEKVKGKIKVGQLADMVILSEDIFKVDPERIARTRVIATILNGSVVYLHRSELGFVSPFVRFVVKEKY
;
A
#
# COMPACT_ATOMS: atom_id res chain seq x y z
N ALA A 1 -6.00 23.25 2.01
CA ALA A 1 -5.25 22.60 0.93
C ALA A 1 -6.15 21.59 0.24
N ILE A 2 -6.05 21.45 -1.08
CA ILE A 2 -6.74 20.39 -1.84
C ILE A 2 -5.80 19.21 -1.88
N ILE A 3 -6.29 18.02 -1.46
CA ILE A 3 -5.54 16.77 -1.52
C ILE A 3 -6.10 15.96 -2.69
N PRO A 4 -5.33 15.73 -3.76
CA PRO A 4 -5.77 14.88 -4.84
C PRO A 4 -5.78 13.42 -4.36
N SER A 5 -6.97 12.81 -4.33
CA SER A 5 -7.15 11.37 -4.20
C SER A 5 -7.26 10.76 -5.59
N MET A 6 -6.35 9.85 -5.93
CA MET A 6 -6.22 9.33 -7.28
C MET A 6 -6.20 7.80 -7.31
N GLN A 7 -6.69 7.25 -8.42
CA GLN A 7 -6.66 5.81 -8.71
C GLN A 7 -5.55 5.53 -9.74
N PRO A 8 -4.36 5.06 -9.34
CA PRO A 8 -3.20 4.99 -10.24
C PRO A 8 -3.45 4.17 -11.50
N TRP A 9 -4.22 3.09 -11.38
CA TRP A 9 -4.55 2.24 -12.53
C TRP A 9 -5.37 2.95 -13.61
N LEU A 10 -6.28 3.85 -13.23
CA LEU A 10 -7.05 4.67 -14.17
C LEU A 10 -6.20 5.83 -14.71
N PHE A 11 -5.51 6.54 -13.82
CA PHE A 11 -4.80 7.76 -14.15
C PHE A 11 -3.43 7.55 -14.80
N SER A 12 -2.84 6.35 -14.71
CA SER A 12 -1.64 6.01 -15.48
C SER A 12 -1.89 6.10 -17.01
N ARG A 13 -3.15 6.03 -17.43
CA ARG A 13 -3.60 6.19 -18.81
C ARG A 13 -4.05 7.63 -19.16
N ALA A 14 -4.24 8.50 -18.19
CA ALA A 14 -4.79 9.85 -18.37
C ALA A 14 -3.77 10.89 -18.88
N GLY A 15 -2.52 10.49 -19.08
CA GLY A 15 -1.46 11.32 -19.64
C GLY A 15 -0.17 11.27 -18.85
N PRO A 16 0.97 11.59 -19.49
CA PRO A 16 2.28 11.43 -18.90
C PRO A 16 2.50 12.37 -17.71
N GLY A 17 3.02 11.80 -16.61
CA GLY A 17 3.57 12.56 -15.50
C GLY A 17 2.57 13.24 -14.56
N ILE A 18 1.30 12.82 -14.54
CA ILE A 18 0.29 13.42 -13.65
C ILE A 18 0.71 13.33 -12.17
N PHE A 19 1.17 12.17 -11.72
CA PHE A 19 1.60 11.97 -10.32
C PHE A 19 2.87 12.76 -10.00
N GLY A 20 3.87 12.70 -10.89
CA GLY A 20 5.12 13.44 -10.74
C GLY A 20 4.91 14.97 -10.73
N ARG A 21 3.89 15.46 -11.43
CA ARG A 21 3.52 16.88 -11.38
C ARG A 21 3.03 17.28 -9.97
N HIS A 22 2.17 16.48 -9.35
CA HIS A 22 1.69 16.72 -7.99
C HIS A 22 2.83 16.68 -6.97
N LEU A 23 3.75 15.70 -7.08
CA LEU A 23 4.91 15.62 -6.21
C LEU A 23 5.84 16.84 -6.33
N ARG A 24 6.08 17.33 -7.56
CA ARG A 24 6.89 18.54 -7.77
C ARG A 24 6.27 19.80 -7.18
N LEU A 25 4.96 19.86 -7.07
CA LEU A 25 4.24 20.95 -6.41
C LEU A 25 4.17 20.79 -4.89
N HIS A 26 4.87 19.80 -4.33
CA HIS A 26 4.78 19.43 -2.91
C HIS A 26 3.34 19.22 -2.43
N ALA A 27 2.42 18.90 -3.35
CA ALA A 27 1.05 18.56 -3.02
C ALA A 27 0.99 17.14 -2.43
N PRO A 28 0.35 16.95 -1.28
CA PRO A 28 0.15 15.61 -0.74
C PRO A 28 -0.67 14.78 -1.73
N LEU A 29 -0.19 13.58 -2.03
CA LEU A 29 -0.84 12.65 -2.96
C LEU A 29 -1.40 11.47 -2.17
N ALA A 30 -2.67 11.15 -2.39
CA ALA A 30 -3.34 10.00 -1.82
C ALA A 30 -3.78 9.05 -2.94
N PHE A 31 -3.59 7.73 -2.73
CA PHE A 31 -4.01 6.70 -3.67
C PHE A 31 -5.10 5.81 -3.08
N GLY A 32 -5.99 5.36 -3.94
CA GLY A 32 -7.02 4.39 -3.66
C GLY A 32 -7.42 3.63 -4.93
N SER A 33 -8.32 2.65 -4.80
CA SER A 33 -8.81 1.86 -5.94
C SER A 33 -10.11 2.40 -6.52
N ASP A 34 -10.92 3.06 -5.70
CA ASP A 34 -12.30 3.41 -6.06
C ASP A 34 -13.12 2.16 -6.47
N ALA A 35 -12.95 1.09 -5.69
CA ALA A 35 -13.66 -0.17 -5.97
C ALA A 35 -15.19 0.04 -5.98
N PRO A 36 -15.92 -0.59 -6.91
CA PRO A 36 -15.48 -1.66 -7.82
C PRO A 36 -14.94 -1.20 -9.19
N MET A 37 -14.70 0.11 -9.38
CA MET A 37 -14.21 0.65 -10.66
C MET A 37 -12.86 0.05 -11.04
N VAL A 38 -11.99 -0.17 -10.05
CA VAL A 38 -10.71 -0.88 -10.19
C VAL A 38 -10.62 -1.94 -9.10
N GLY A 39 -9.87 -3.01 -9.34
CA GLY A 39 -9.60 -4.04 -8.33
C GLY A 39 -8.94 -3.46 -7.07
N ILE A 40 -9.30 -4.00 -5.91
CA ILE A 40 -8.87 -3.50 -4.59
C ILE A 40 -7.38 -3.74 -4.29
N ASN A 41 -6.64 -4.49 -5.13
CA ASN A 41 -5.24 -4.82 -4.87
C ASN A 41 -4.33 -3.60 -5.05
N PRO A 42 -3.74 -3.03 -3.98
CA PRO A 42 -2.91 -1.84 -4.06
C PRO A 42 -1.59 -2.07 -4.81
N LEU A 43 -1.08 -3.32 -4.85
CA LEU A 43 0.15 -3.65 -5.58
C LEU A 43 0.01 -3.41 -7.09
N LEU A 44 -1.19 -3.63 -7.64
CA LEU A 44 -1.49 -3.28 -9.05
C LEU A 44 -1.45 -1.76 -9.25
N GLY A 45 -1.97 -1.00 -8.32
CA GLY A 45 -1.93 0.46 -8.37
C GLY A 45 -0.51 1.02 -8.22
N ILE A 46 0.29 0.46 -7.30
CA ILE A 46 1.71 0.82 -7.14
C ILE A 46 2.47 0.54 -8.44
N ALA A 47 2.34 -0.67 -8.99
CA ALA A 47 2.98 -1.03 -10.26
C ALA A 47 2.59 -0.05 -11.38
N ALA A 48 1.29 0.25 -11.53
CA ALA A 48 0.80 1.18 -12.55
C ALA A 48 1.33 2.61 -12.37
N ALA A 49 1.46 3.08 -11.12
CA ALA A 49 2.01 4.40 -10.83
C ALA A 49 3.50 4.52 -11.17
N VAL A 50 4.24 3.42 -11.02
CA VAL A 50 5.70 3.37 -11.25
C VAL A 50 6.03 3.12 -12.73
N THR A 51 5.33 2.17 -13.39
CA THR A 51 5.63 1.76 -14.79
C THR A 51 4.89 2.59 -15.83
N GLY A 52 3.88 3.36 -15.44
CA GLY A 52 3.12 4.21 -16.35
C GLY A 52 3.93 5.38 -16.93
N PRO A 53 3.44 6.04 -17.99
CA PRO A 53 4.12 7.19 -18.60
C PRO A 53 4.38 8.33 -17.60
N GLY A 54 5.64 8.67 -17.39
CA GLY A 54 6.05 9.64 -16.37
C GLY A 54 5.84 9.14 -14.94
N GLY A 55 6.13 7.86 -14.73
CA GLY A 55 6.00 7.18 -13.45
C GLY A 55 6.77 7.84 -12.31
N ILE A 56 6.37 7.50 -11.10
CA ILE A 56 6.98 7.97 -9.85
C ILE A 56 7.81 6.87 -9.21
N SER A 57 8.59 7.19 -8.17
CA SER A 57 9.34 6.17 -7.43
C SER A 57 8.41 5.20 -6.70
N VAL A 58 8.91 4.00 -6.42
CA VAL A 58 8.17 3.00 -5.61
C VAL A 58 7.87 3.57 -4.23
N GLU A 59 8.82 4.29 -3.65
CA GLU A 59 8.69 4.95 -2.35
C GLU A 59 7.53 5.96 -2.33
N ASP A 60 7.42 6.79 -3.37
CA ASP A 60 6.35 7.78 -3.46
C ASP A 60 5.00 7.13 -3.68
N ALA A 61 4.94 6.06 -4.50
CA ALA A 61 3.72 5.29 -4.71
C ALA A 61 3.24 4.60 -3.42
N VAL A 62 4.15 3.97 -2.67
CA VAL A 62 3.84 3.37 -1.36
C VAL A 62 3.41 4.44 -0.36
N ARG A 63 4.12 5.57 -0.30
CA ARG A 63 3.75 6.69 0.57
C ARG A 63 2.35 7.22 0.25
N ALA A 64 1.98 7.29 -1.02
CA ALA A 64 0.65 7.74 -1.43
C ALA A 64 -0.46 6.77 -1.00
N TYR A 65 -0.22 5.44 -1.03
CA TYR A 65 -1.15 4.43 -0.53
C TYR A 65 -1.20 4.31 1.01
N THR A 66 -0.24 4.85 1.73
CA THR A 66 -0.13 4.72 3.18
C THR A 66 -0.30 6.07 3.89
N GLY A 67 0.78 6.79 4.10
CA GLY A 67 0.77 8.09 4.78
C GLY A 67 -0.04 9.15 4.05
N GLY A 68 -0.06 9.14 2.72
CA GLY A 68 -0.86 10.06 1.90
C GLY A 68 -2.36 9.81 2.06
N SER A 69 -2.78 8.54 2.00
CA SER A 69 -4.19 8.17 2.23
C SER A 69 -4.62 8.47 3.66
N ALA A 70 -3.77 8.17 4.67
CA ALA A 70 -4.05 8.53 6.05
C ALA A 70 -4.19 10.06 6.24
N TYR A 71 -3.36 10.85 5.56
CA TYR A 71 -3.44 12.31 5.58
C TYR A 71 -4.74 12.83 4.94
N SER A 72 -5.21 12.21 3.86
CA SER A 72 -6.48 12.60 3.22
C SER A 72 -7.71 12.35 4.09
N GLU A 73 -7.60 11.43 5.05
CA GLU A 73 -8.63 11.13 6.06
C GLU A 73 -8.44 11.90 7.38
N PHE A 74 -7.42 12.76 7.49
CA PHE A 74 -7.02 13.43 8.74
C PHE A 74 -6.61 12.44 9.85
N GLN A 75 -6.05 11.29 9.48
CA GLN A 75 -5.65 10.21 10.38
C GLN A 75 -4.12 9.98 10.39
N GLU A 76 -3.32 10.87 9.84
CA GLU A 76 -1.87 10.74 9.72
C GLU A 76 -1.13 10.69 11.06
N LYS A 77 -1.80 11.09 12.14
CA LYS A 77 -1.30 10.97 13.52
C LYS A 77 -1.56 9.60 14.14
N VAL A 78 -2.50 8.83 13.56
CA VAL A 78 -2.99 7.56 14.10
C VAL A 78 -2.50 6.38 13.29
N LYS A 79 -2.42 6.49 11.95
CA LYS A 79 -2.07 5.41 11.02
C LYS A 79 -1.26 5.89 9.82
N GLY A 80 -0.87 4.96 8.95
CA GLY A 80 -0.18 5.22 7.69
C GLY A 80 1.34 5.15 7.76
N LYS A 81 1.91 4.87 8.95
CA LYS A 81 3.36 4.71 9.17
C LYS A 81 3.62 3.67 10.23
N ILE A 82 4.72 2.94 10.09
CA ILE A 82 5.22 2.07 11.16
C ILE A 82 6.01 2.97 12.13
N LYS A 83 5.35 3.41 13.21
CA LYS A 83 5.91 4.32 14.20
C LYS A 83 5.29 4.05 15.56
N VAL A 84 6.10 4.16 16.63
CA VAL A 84 5.60 4.08 18.01
C VAL A 84 4.47 5.09 18.23
N GLY A 85 3.36 4.63 18.82
CA GLY A 85 2.18 5.44 19.08
C GLY A 85 1.16 5.47 17.92
N GLN A 86 1.43 4.79 16.80
CA GLN A 86 0.46 4.59 15.74
C GLN A 86 -0.11 3.15 15.75
N LEU A 87 -1.24 2.96 15.05
CA LEU A 87 -1.83 1.65 14.88
C LEU A 87 -0.84 0.71 14.18
N ALA A 88 -0.76 -0.52 14.66
CA ALA A 88 0.07 -1.55 14.07
C ALA A 88 -0.66 -2.19 12.86
N ASP A 89 -0.95 -1.37 11.85
CA ASP A 89 -1.54 -1.78 10.57
C ASP A 89 -0.40 -2.00 9.59
N MET A 90 -0.16 -3.26 9.21
CA MET A 90 1.00 -3.65 8.43
C MET A 90 0.67 -4.77 7.45
N VAL A 91 1.47 -4.87 6.40
CA VAL A 91 1.44 -5.99 5.46
C VAL A 91 2.84 -6.57 5.34
N ILE A 92 2.93 -7.91 5.30
CA ILE A 92 4.15 -8.64 4.98
C ILE A 92 4.02 -9.13 3.54
N LEU A 93 5.01 -8.80 2.73
CA LEU A 93 5.06 -9.15 1.31
C LEU A 93 6.07 -10.27 1.05
N SER A 94 5.86 -11.02 -0.03
CA SER A 94 6.76 -12.12 -0.42
C SER A 94 8.10 -11.65 -0.98
N GLU A 95 8.21 -10.38 -1.34
CA GLU A 95 9.39 -9.78 -1.96
C GLU A 95 9.56 -8.34 -1.46
N ASP A 96 10.80 -7.85 -1.48
CA ASP A 96 11.12 -6.44 -1.23
C ASP A 96 10.78 -5.61 -2.48
N ILE A 97 9.60 -5.00 -2.50
CA ILE A 97 9.10 -4.23 -3.65
C ILE A 97 9.94 -2.99 -3.99
N PHE A 98 10.85 -2.59 -3.09
CA PHE A 98 11.79 -1.49 -3.34
C PHE A 98 13.05 -1.94 -4.11
N LYS A 99 13.25 -3.26 -4.26
CA LYS A 99 14.44 -3.84 -4.91
C LYS A 99 14.13 -4.69 -6.14
N VAL A 100 12.88 -5.13 -6.29
CA VAL A 100 12.48 -5.90 -7.47
C VAL A 100 12.24 -4.98 -8.66
N ASP A 101 12.26 -5.58 -9.86
CA ASP A 101 11.82 -4.88 -11.07
C ASP A 101 10.39 -4.36 -10.87
N PRO A 102 10.10 -3.10 -11.20
CA PRO A 102 8.78 -2.50 -11.04
C PRO A 102 7.62 -3.31 -11.67
N GLU A 103 7.88 -3.99 -12.79
CA GLU A 103 6.89 -4.86 -13.44
C GLU A 103 6.52 -6.09 -12.60
N ARG A 104 7.39 -6.51 -11.68
CA ARG A 104 7.15 -7.63 -10.77
C ARG A 104 6.27 -7.26 -9.58
N ILE A 105 6.18 -5.98 -9.22
CA ILE A 105 5.41 -5.51 -8.05
C ILE A 105 3.96 -6.03 -8.11
N ALA A 106 3.35 -6.01 -9.30
CA ALA A 106 1.99 -6.51 -9.52
C ALA A 106 1.80 -8.00 -9.19
N ARG A 107 2.88 -8.78 -9.18
CA ARG A 107 2.88 -10.24 -8.91
C ARG A 107 3.32 -10.58 -7.49
N THR A 108 3.77 -9.60 -6.72
CA THR A 108 4.14 -9.77 -5.31
C THR A 108 2.91 -10.24 -4.52
N ARG A 109 3.13 -11.25 -3.67
CA ARG A 109 2.06 -11.81 -2.85
C ARG A 109 2.03 -11.17 -1.47
N VAL A 110 0.84 -10.99 -0.92
CA VAL A 110 0.66 -10.68 0.50
C VAL A 110 0.82 -11.99 1.28
N ILE A 111 1.78 -12.04 2.18
CA ILE A 111 2.03 -13.17 3.09
C ILE A 111 1.17 -13.04 4.33
N ALA A 112 1.11 -11.86 4.93
CA ALA A 112 0.24 -11.59 6.07
C ALA A 112 -0.28 -10.15 6.04
N THR A 113 -1.48 -9.95 6.59
CA THR A 113 -2.04 -8.64 6.90
C THR A 113 -2.27 -8.56 8.41
N ILE A 114 -1.78 -7.49 9.01
CA ILE A 114 -1.91 -7.19 10.42
C ILE A 114 -2.75 -5.93 10.56
N LEU A 115 -3.80 -5.99 11.36
CA LEU A 115 -4.68 -4.88 11.66
C LEU A 115 -4.72 -4.66 13.16
N ASN A 116 -4.34 -3.47 13.59
CA ASN A 116 -4.23 -3.12 15.01
C ASN A 116 -3.46 -4.16 15.84
N GLY A 117 -2.32 -4.64 15.30
CA GLY A 117 -1.47 -5.63 15.93
C GLY A 117 -1.97 -7.10 15.86
N SER A 118 -3.14 -7.35 15.28
CA SER A 118 -3.70 -8.70 15.11
C SER A 118 -3.55 -9.18 13.67
N VAL A 119 -3.08 -10.43 13.49
CA VAL A 119 -3.01 -11.04 12.15
C VAL A 119 -4.42 -11.37 11.68
N VAL A 120 -4.88 -10.68 10.61
CA VAL A 120 -6.23 -10.88 10.03
C VAL A 120 -6.21 -11.69 8.74
N TYR A 121 -5.04 -11.82 8.11
CA TYR A 121 -4.82 -12.65 6.93
C TYR A 121 -3.44 -13.31 7.01
N LEU A 122 -3.36 -14.56 6.60
CA LEU A 122 -2.12 -15.31 6.44
C LEU A 122 -2.23 -16.21 5.22
N HIS A 123 -1.23 -16.13 4.33
CA HIS A 123 -1.17 -16.96 3.13
C HIS A 123 -0.92 -18.42 3.50
N ARG A 124 -1.72 -19.34 2.96
CA ARG A 124 -1.71 -20.77 3.35
C ARG A 124 -0.35 -21.47 3.20
N SER A 125 0.43 -21.13 2.18
CA SER A 125 1.76 -21.72 1.98
C SER A 125 2.77 -21.38 3.08
N GLU A 126 2.52 -20.32 3.84
CA GLU A 126 3.40 -19.81 4.89
C GLU A 126 2.97 -20.26 6.30
N LEU A 127 1.86 -21.00 6.41
CA LEU A 127 1.36 -21.51 7.70
C LEU A 127 2.41 -22.35 8.43
N GLY A 128 3.27 -23.09 7.73
CA GLY A 128 4.35 -23.88 8.33
C GLY A 128 5.46 -23.02 8.93
N PHE A 129 5.76 -21.87 8.34
CA PHE A 129 6.85 -20.99 8.76
C PHE A 129 6.45 -20.03 9.90
N VAL A 130 5.19 -19.59 9.91
CA VAL A 130 4.68 -18.61 10.88
C VAL A 130 3.87 -19.26 12.01
N SER A 131 3.68 -20.59 11.93
CA SER A 131 2.82 -21.38 12.82
C SER A 131 3.07 -21.18 14.34
N PRO A 132 4.31 -21.08 14.87
CA PRO A 132 4.49 -20.87 16.30
C PRO A 132 3.98 -19.51 16.79
N PHE A 133 4.10 -18.47 15.96
CA PHE A 133 3.71 -17.11 16.31
C PHE A 133 2.20 -16.87 16.12
N VAL A 134 1.64 -17.41 15.04
CA VAL A 134 0.21 -17.30 14.73
C VAL A 134 -0.67 -18.08 15.70
N ARG A 135 -0.20 -19.25 16.17
CA ARG A 135 -0.91 -19.99 17.23
C ARG A 135 -1.05 -19.21 18.53
N PHE A 136 -0.12 -18.34 18.84
CA PHE A 136 -0.17 -17.51 20.06
C PHE A 136 -1.21 -16.36 19.93
N VAL A 137 -1.33 -15.76 18.76
CA VAL A 137 -2.22 -14.60 18.53
C VAL A 137 -3.68 -15.04 18.30
N VAL A 138 -3.90 -16.17 17.67
CA VAL A 138 -5.25 -16.70 17.36
C VAL A 138 -5.88 -17.45 18.54
N LYS A 139 -5.08 -17.97 19.50
CA LYS A 139 -5.61 -18.71 20.66
C LYS A 139 -6.28 -17.84 21.72
N GLU A 140 -6.07 -16.52 21.72
CA GLU A 140 -6.67 -15.65 22.73
C GLU A 140 -7.96 -14.92 22.29
N LYS A 141 -8.51 -15.21 21.11
CA LYS A 141 -9.69 -14.48 20.59
C LYS A 141 -10.84 -15.33 20.03
N TYR A 142 -10.82 -16.67 20.19
CA TYR A 142 -12.01 -17.50 19.85
C TYR A 142 -12.25 -18.54 20.94
#